data_fce5118c42850192436f7f093574bd5a
#
_entry.id   fce5118c42850192436f7f093574bd5a
#
_cell.length_a   1.000
_cell.length_b   1.000
_cell.length_c   1.000
_cell.angle_alpha   90.00
_cell.angle_beta   90.00
_cell.angle_gamma   90.00
#
_symmetry.space_group_name_H-M   'P 1'
#
loop_
_entity.id
_entity.type
_entity.pdbx_description
1 polymer ?
#
loop_
_entity_poly.entity_id
_entity_poly.type
_entity_poly.pdbx_seq_one_letter_code
_entity_poly.pdbx_strand_id
1 'polypeptide(L)'
;FYEALHIELKHDGVHVGVVAPAFVDTPLRLKALGADGLPATERPPDQFRVWPVEKCVDCIVNLIVKRKREALLPWFAGPFLILDQILDRRLGDRMLDKRFPPEVEKGKR
;
A
#
# COMPACT_ATOMS: atom_id res chain seq x y z
N PHE A 1 -5.70 -15.03 -1.13
CA PHE A 1 -7.18 -15.07 -1.17
C PHE A 1 -7.71 -14.67 -2.54
N TYR A 2 -7.44 -13.46 -3.03
CA TYR A 2 -7.99 -12.96 -4.31
C TYR A 2 -7.53 -13.75 -5.53
N GLU A 3 -6.33 -14.31 -5.51
CA GLU A 3 -5.84 -15.18 -6.59
C GLU A 3 -6.63 -16.49 -6.67
N ALA A 4 -6.91 -17.10 -5.53
CA ALA A 4 -7.75 -18.29 -5.46
C ALA A 4 -9.18 -17.99 -5.93
N LEU A 5 -9.76 -16.90 -5.44
CA LEU A 5 -11.08 -16.44 -5.84
C LEU A 5 -11.19 -16.16 -7.35
N HIS A 6 -10.13 -15.59 -7.95
CA HIS A 6 -10.08 -15.37 -9.40
C HIS A 6 -10.14 -16.69 -10.17
N ILE A 7 -9.43 -17.73 -9.70
CA ILE A 7 -9.41 -19.04 -10.34
C ILE A 7 -10.79 -19.71 -10.23
N GLU A 8 -11.40 -19.67 -9.06
CA GLU A 8 -12.71 -20.26 -8.80
C GLU A 8 -13.82 -19.63 -9.65
N LEU A 9 -13.85 -18.29 -9.72
CA LEU A 9 -14.92 -17.56 -10.39
C LEU A 9 -14.69 -17.33 -11.89
N LYS A 10 -13.52 -17.68 -12.41
CA LYS A 10 -13.17 -17.49 -13.82
C LYS A 10 -14.15 -18.18 -14.77
N HIS A 11 -14.63 -19.35 -14.40
CA HIS A 11 -15.56 -20.14 -15.22
C HIS A 11 -16.99 -19.57 -15.21
N ASP A 12 -17.32 -18.80 -14.18
CA ASP A 12 -18.61 -18.11 -14.06
C ASP A 12 -18.62 -16.73 -14.74
N GLY A 13 -17.54 -16.41 -15.48
CA GLY A 13 -17.40 -15.13 -16.17
C GLY A 13 -17.13 -13.93 -15.27
N VAL A 14 -16.90 -14.16 -13.98
CA VAL A 14 -16.59 -13.12 -13.01
C VAL A 14 -15.10 -12.81 -13.05
N HIS A 15 -14.77 -11.53 -13.15
CA HIS A 15 -13.38 -11.04 -13.10
C HIS A 15 -13.05 -10.51 -11.71
N VAL A 16 -12.02 -11.03 -11.11
CA VAL A 16 -11.46 -10.57 -9.83
C VAL A 16 -10.15 -9.86 -10.08
N GLY A 17 -10.09 -8.59 -9.70
CA GLY A 17 -8.86 -7.78 -9.80
C GLY A 17 -8.55 -7.13 -8.45
N VAL A 18 -7.26 -6.89 -8.20
CA VAL A 18 -6.76 -6.30 -6.97
C VAL A 18 -6.05 -4.99 -7.27
N VAL A 19 -6.39 -3.95 -6.51
CA VAL A 19 -5.64 -2.69 -6.52
C VAL A 19 -4.94 -2.54 -5.18
N ALA A 20 -3.64 -2.31 -5.22
CA ALA A 20 -2.83 -2.02 -4.05
C ALA A 20 -2.32 -0.57 -4.13
N PRO A 21 -3.07 0.40 -3.62
CA PRO A 21 -2.61 1.78 -3.53
C PRO A 21 -1.62 1.93 -2.39
N ALA A 22 -0.60 2.75 -2.59
CA ALA A 22 0.26 3.22 -1.50
C ALA A 22 -0.48 4.30 -0.68
N PHE A 23 0.19 5.41 -0.38
CA PHE A 23 -0.44 6.49 0.39
C PHE A 23 -1.32 7.36 -0.52
N VAL A 24 -2.61 7.42 -0.21
CA VAL A 24 -3.59 8.24 -0.91
C VAL A 24 -4.02 9.39 -0.01
N ASP A 25 -4.17 10.58 -0.57
CA ASP A 25 -4.60 11.78 0.17
C ASP A 25 -6.09 11.69 0.52
N THR A 26 -6.34 11.17 1.70
CA THR A 26 -7.70 11.00 2.22
C THR A 26 -7.81 11.59 3.64
N PRO A 27 -9.00 12.05 4.06
CA PRO A 27 -9.24 12.52 5.42
C PRO A 27 -8.98 11.47 6.50
N LEU A 28 -8.86 10.20 6.13
CA LEU A 28 -8.59 9.10 7.06
C LEU A 28 -7.30 9.33 7.86
N ARG A 29 -6.28 9.89 7.21
CA ARG A 29 -5.00 10.19 7.87
C ARG A 29 -5.13 11.19 9.03
N LEU A 30 -6.10 12.10 8.94
CA LEU A 30 -6.37 13.10 9.99
C LEU A 30 -7.24 12.53 11.13
N LYS A 31 -7.88 11.39 10.88
CA LYS A 31 -8.74 10.71 11.84
C LYS A 31 -8.06 9.52 12.51
N ALA A 32 -6.81 9.24 12.16
CA ALA A 32 -6.04 8.20 12.82
C ALA A 32 -5.89 8.53 14.31
N LEU A 33 -6.03 7.54 15.15
CA LEU A 33 -5.83 7.69 16.60
C LEU A 33 -4.33 7.64 16.91
N GLY A 34 -3.88 8.56 17.74
CA GLY A 34 -2.55 8.52 18.31
C GLY A 34 -2.41 7.44 19.40
N ALA A 35 -1.23 7.30 19.95
CA ALA A 35 -0.94 6.36 21.02
C ALA A 35 -1.74 6.66 22.31
N ASP A 36 -2.22 7.87 22.46
CA ASP A 36 -3.08 8.37 23.54
C ASP A 36 -4.59 8.10 23.32
N GLY A 37 -4.94 7.50 22.17
CA GLY A 37 -6.32 7.24 21.76
C GLY A 37 -7.08 8.50 21.28
N LEU A 38 -6.42 9.64 21.16
CA LEU A 38 -7.00 10.86 20.62
C LEU A 38 -6.68 10.99 19.10
N PRO A 39 -7.49 11.72 18.33
CA PRO A 39 -7.19 11.96 16.93
C PRO A 39 -5.81 12.62 16.78
N ALA A 40 -4.98 12.08 15.91
CA ALA A 40 -3.67 12.64 15.63
C ALA A 40 -3.84 14.06 15.07
N THR A 41 -3.39 15.05 15.82
CA THR A 41 -3.45 16.47 15.44
C THR A 41 -2.39 16.85 14.40
N GLU A 42 -1.36 16.02 14.26
CA GLU A 42 -0.29 16.22 13.32
C GLU A 42 -0.31 15.17 12.20
N ARG A 43 -0.17 15.65 10.96
CA ARG A 43 0.12 14.74 9.86
C ARG A 43 1.48 14.10 10.14
N PRO A 44 1.58 12.77 10.07
CA PRO A 44 2.90 12.17 10.05
C PRO A 44 3.73 12.84 8.95
N PRO A 45 5.01 13.11 9.21
CA PRO A 45 5.88 13.80 8.24
C PRO A 45 5.74 13.16 6.87
N ASP A 46 5.62 13.98 5.82
CA ASP A 46 5.47 13.55 4.42
C ASP A 46 6.72 12.81 3.93
N GLN A 47 7.01 11.67 4.56
CA GLN A 47 8.12 10.80 4.20
C GLN A 47 7.83 10.00 2.93
N PHE A 48 6.55 9.95 2.52
CA PHE A 48 6.11 9.20 1.36
C PHE A 48 5.34 10.11 0.40
N ARG A 49 5.55 9.88 -0.89
CA ARG A 49 4.76 10.54 -1.92
C ARG A 49 3.30 10.12 -1.79
N VAL A 50 2.46 11.06 -1.45
CA VAL A 50 1.01 10.87 -1.35
C VAL A 50 0.40 11.07 -2.74
N TRP A 51 -0.49 10.18 -3.12
CA TRP A 51 -1.16 10.21 -4.41
C TRP A 51 -2.54 10.85 -4.27
N PRO A 52 -2.93 11.74 -5.20
CA PRO A 52 -4.27 12.29 -5.20
C PRO A 52 -5.31 11.19 -5.43
N VAL A 53 -6.48 11.36 -4.84
CA VAL A 53 -7.60 10.39 -4.91
C VAL A 53 -7.98 10.09 -6.36
N GLU A 54 -7.98 11.10 -7.22
CA GLU A 54 -8.35 10.99 -8.65
C GLU A 54 -7.48 9.95 -9.37
N LYS A 55 -6.17 9.96 -9.12
CA LYS A 55 -5.26 8.96 -9.72
C LYS A 55 -5.53 7.54 -9.22
N CYS A 56 -5.94 7.41 -7.98
CA CYS A 56 -6.33 6.11 -7.43
C CYS A 56 -7.63 5.62 -8.11
N VAL A 57 -8.61 6.50 -8.26
CA VAL A 57 -9.86 6.20 -8.96
C VAL A 57 -9.60 5.81 -10.41
N ASP A 58 -8.79 6.56 -11.14
CA ASP A 58 -8.41 6.24 -12.53
C ASP A 58 -7.74 4.87 -12.63
N CYS A 59 -6.90 4.53 -11.66
CA CYS A 59 -6.26 3.22 -11.59
C CYS A 59 -7.29 2.10 -11.44
N ILE A 60 -8.27 2.27 -10.55
CA ILE A 60 -9.36 1.32 -10.31
C ILE A 60 -10.22 1.16 -11.58
N VAL A 61 -10.65 2.26 -12.18
CA VAL A 61 -11.46 2.24 -13.41
C VAL A 61 -10.72 1.54 -14.55
N ASN A 62 -9.43 1.86 -14.73
CA ASN A 62 -8.59 1.19 -15.74
C ASN A 62 -8.45 -0.31 -15.49
N LEU A 63 -8.34 -0.73 -14.23
CA LEU A 63 -8.29 -2.15 -13.89
C LEU A 63 -9.59 -2.85 -14.29
N ILE A 64 -10.73 -2.25 -13.98
CA ILE A 64 -12.05 -2.80 -14.30
C ILE A 64 -12.22 -2.89 -15.82
N VAL A 65 -12.04 -1.78 -16.54
CA VAL A 65 -12.27 -1.68 -17.99
C VAL A 65 -11.35 -2.63 -18.77
N LYS A 66 -10.07 -2.70 -18.37
CA LYS A 66 -9.08 -3.56 -19.04
C LYS A 66 -9.03 -4.98 -18.49
N ARG A 67 -9.87 -5.32 -17.54
CA ARG A 67 -9.92 -6.62 -16.86
C ARG A 67 -8.52 -7.09 -16.41
N LYS A 68 -7.75 -6.19 -15.83
CA LYS A 68 -6.43 -6.51 -15.30
C LYS A 68 -6.56 -7.28 -13.98
N ARG A 69 -5.65 -8.22 -13.76
CA ARG A 69 -5.62 -8.99 -12.49
C ARG A 69 -5.12 -8.16 -11.32
N GLU A 70 -4.17 -7.28 -11.58
CA GLU A 70 -3.50 -6.50 -10.54
C GLU A 70 -3.13 -5.12 -11.04
N ALA A 71 -3.24 -4.13 -10.18
CA ALA A 71 -2.73 -2.79 -10.39
C ALA A 71 -2.08 -2.26 -9.11
N LEU A 72 -0.84 -1.82 -9.25
CA LEU A 72 -0.06 -1.21 -8.18
C LEU A 72 0.02 0.31 -8.40
N LEU A 73 -0.16 1.05 -7.34
CA LEU A 73 0.03 2.49 -7.35
C LEU A 73 1.03 2.87 -6.24
N PRO A 74 2.23 3.32 -6.56
CA PRO A 74 2.79 3.66 -7.88
C PRO A 74 3.17 2.44 -8.73
N TRP A 75 3.06 2.58 -10.05
CA TRP A 75 3.31 1.50 -11.01
C TRP A 75 4.75 0.93 -10.94
N PHE A 76 5.71 1.74 -10.51
CA PHE A 76 7.11 1.32 -10.37
C PHE A 76 7.35 0.44 -9.12
N ALA A 77 6.36 0.34 -8.21
CA ALA A 77 6.49 -0.55 -7.06
C ALA A 77 6.55 -2.02 -7.47
N GLY A 78 5.89 -2.41 -8.56
CA GLY A 78 5.90 -3.78 -9.05
C GLY A 78 7.30 -4.33 -9.34
N PRO A 79 8.08 -3.69 -10.23
CA PRO A 79 9.46 -4.10 -10.51
C PRO A 79 10.35 -4.12 -9.26
N PHE A 80 10.16 -3.17 -8.33
CA PHE A 80 10.90 -3.13 -7.08
C PHE A 80 10.56 -4.31 -6.19
N LEU A 81 9.27 -4.65 -6.04
CA LEU A 81 8.84 -5.80 -5.23
C LEU A 81 9.33 -7.12 -5.81
N ILE A 82 9.35 -7.28 -7.13
CA ILE A 82 9.90 -8.46 -7.79
C ILE A 82 11.39 -8.57 -7.53
N LEU A 83 12.12 -7.47 -7.67
CA LEU A 83 13.56 -7.44 -7.41
C LEU A 83 13.88 -7.76 -5.96
N ASP A 84 13.10 -7.24 -5.02
CA ASP A 84 13.24 -7.49 -3.59
C ASP A 84 12.99 -8.96 -3.24
N GLN A 85 12.01 -9.60 -3.88
CA GLN A 85 11.75 -11.03 -3.72
C GLN A 85 12.93 -11.89 -4.24
N ILE A 86 13.52 -11.51 -5.38
CA ILE A 86 14.68 -12.22 -5.96
C ILE A 86 15.90 -12.09 -5.05
N LEU A 87 16.08 -10.93 -4.42
CA LEU A 87 17.19 -10.61 -3.51
C LEU A 87 16.92 -11.01 -2.05
N ASP A 88 16.01 -11.97 -1.84
CA ASP A 88 15.71 -12.54 -0.52
C ASP A 88 15.23 -11.48 0.51
N ARG A 89 14.46 -10.52 0.05
CA ARG A 89 13.87 -9.41 0.84
C ARG A 89 14.84 -8.52 1.60
N ARG A 90 16.13 -8.68 1.41
CA ARG A 90 17.18 -7.93 2.14
C ARG A 90 17.21 -6.45 1.80
N LEU A 91 16.76 -6.07 0.61
CA LEU A 91 16.70 -4.67 0.20
C LEU A 91 15.53 -3.95 0.84
N GLY A 92 14.36 -4.57 0.84
CA GLY A 92 13.15 -4.02 1.47
C GLY A 92 13.35 -3.82 2.96
N ASP A 93 13.88 -4.82 3.65
CA ASP A 93 14.15 -4.76 5.09
C ASP A 93 15.12 -3.61 5.42
N ARG A 94 16.23 -3.47 4.69
CA ARG A 94 17.18 -2.38 4.90
C ARG A 94 16.58 -1.00 4.65
N MET A 95 15.72 -0.87 3.66
CA MET A 95 15.04 0.40 3.38
C MET A 95 14.02 0.73 4.47
N LEU A 96 13.29 -0.26 4.95
CA LEU A 96 12.31 -0.09 6.02
C LEU A 96 12.99 0.24 7.34
N ASP A 97 14.04 -0.46 7.73
CA ASP A 97 14.82 -0.17 8.95
C ASP A 97 15.39 1.25 8.95
N LYS A 98 15.85 1.70 7.79
CA LYS A 98 16.39 3.05 7.65
C LYS A 98 15.31 4.13 7.72
N ARG A 99 14.09 3.79 7.33
CA ARG A 99 12.96 4.73 7.26
C ARG A 99 12.13 4.75 8.54
N PHE A 100 12.05 3.62 9.21
CA PHE A 100 11.37 3.42 10.49
C PHE A 100 12.36 2.84 11.49
N PRO A 101 13.32 3.65 12.01
CA PRO A 101 14.18 3.17 13.06
C PRO A 101 13.31 2.72 14.24
N PRO A 102 13.63 1.58 14.88
CA PRO A 102 12.89 1.14 16.05
C PRO A 102 12.92 2.29 17.07
N GLU A 103 11.74 2.71 17.52
CA GLU A 103 11.66 3.62 18.66
C GLU A 103 12.31 2.89 19.82
N VAL A 104 13.54 3.25 20.12
CA VAL A 104 14.20 2.82 21.34
C VAL A 104 13.37 3.43 22.46
N GLU A 105 12.61 2.58 23.13
CA GLU A 105 11.86 2.89 24.33
C GLU A 105 12.83 3.53 25.34
N LYS A 106 12.97 4.87 25.23
CA LYS A 106 13.67 5.66 26.22
C LYS A 106 12.75 5.78 27.43
N GLY A 107 12.92 4.88 28.36
CA GLY A 107 12.43 5.13 29.69
C GLY A 107 11.54 4.08 30.28
N LYS A 108 12.15 3.07 30.84
CA LYS A 108 11.74 2.53 32.14
C LYS A 108 13.00 2.13 32.91
N ARG A 109 13.46 3.02 33.67
CA ARG A 109 14.11 2.70 34.95
C ARG A 109 13.35 3.37 36.04
#